data_738b9c6b76e400db7a790ab71d22feae
#
_entry.id   738b9c6b76e400db7a790ab71d22feae
#
_cell.length_a   1.000
_cell.length_b   1.000
_cell.length_c   1.000
_cell.angle_alpha   90.00
_cell.angle_beta   90.00
_cell.angle_gamma   90.00
#
_symmetry.space_group_name_H-M   'P 1'
#
loop_
_entity.id
_entity.type
_entity.pdbx_description
1 polymer ?
#
loop_
_entity_poly.entity_id
_entity_poly.type
_entity_poly.pdbx_seq_one_letter_code
_entity_poly.pdbx_strand_id
1 'polypeptide(L)' 'MPYINVKHAGPLTREQKAEIAKEVTETMQRVAHKPASYTYVTFDEVSYEDWAIAGKLLDE' A
#
# COMPACT_ATOMS: atom_id res chain seq x y z
N MET A 1 13.93 -4.40 -9.90
CA MET A 1 13.67 -4.21 -8.46
C MET A 1 12.29 -3.59 -8.29
N PRO A 2 11.25 -4.40 -7.98
CA PRO A 2 9.91 -3.82 -7.88
C PRO A 2 9.74 -2.96 -6.64
N TYR A 3 8.97 -1.90 -6.80
CA TYR A 3 8.62 -1.01 -5.72
C TYR A 3 7.11 -0.80 -5.76
N ILE A 4 6.45 -1.11 -4.67
CA ILE A 4 5.00 -0.98 -4.55
C ILE A 4 4.70 0.01 -3.43
N ASN A 5 3.90 1.01 -3.73
CA ASN A 5 3.44 1.96 -2.72
C ASN A 5 1.95 1.76 -2.50
N VAL A 6 1.57 1.56 -1.24
CA VAL A 6 0.17 1.46 -0.85
C VAL A 6 -0.20 2.79 -0.21
N LYS A 7 -0.80 3.68 -0.99
CA LYS A 7 -1.29 4.96 -0.49
C LYS A 7 -2.74 4.79 -0.09
N HIS A 8 -3.07 5.16 1.13
CA HIS A 8 -4.42 4.91 1.64
C HIS A 8 -4.91 6.06 2.52
N ALA A 9 -6.20 6.27 2.53
CA ALA A 9 -6.83 7.23 3.40
C ALA A 9 -7.31 6.50 4.65
N GLY A 10 -6.95 7.03 5.80
CA GLY A 10 -7.29 6.40 7.07
C GLY A 10 -6.28 5.32 7.48
N PRO A 11 -6.38 4.87 8.72
CA PRO A 11 -5.32 4.03 9.30
C PRO A 11 -5.43 2.56 8.88
N LEU A 12 -4.26 1.92 8.84
CA LEU A 12 -4.14 0.47 8.82
C LEU A 12 -3.32 0.08 10.04
N THR A 13 -3.66 -1.05 10.65
CA THR A 13 -2.87 -1.55 11.77
C THR A 13 -1.54 -2.11 11.28
N ARG A 14 -0.58 -2.26 12.21
CA ARG A 14 0.69 -2.86 11.86
C ARG A 14 0.50 -4.28 11.32
N GLU A 15 -0.44 -5.05 11.90
CA GLU A 15 -0.74 -6.41 11.45
C GLU A 15 -1.31 -6.44 10.04
N GLN A 16 -2.18 -5.49 9.73
CA GLN A 16 -2.73 -5.38 8.38
C GLN A 16 -1.65 -5.05 7.37
N LYS A 17 -0.76 -4.11 7.71
CA LYS A 17 0.36 -3.76 6.83
C LYS A 17 1.28 -4.94 6.60
N ALA A 18 1.58 -5.71 7.66
CA ALA A 18 2.44 -6.88 7.54
C ALA A 18 1.84 -7.92 6.60
N GLU A 19 0.53 -8.16 6.72
CA GLU A 19 -0.16 -9.12 5.86
C GLU A 19 -0.20 -8.64 4.42
N ILE A 20 -0.51 -7.37 4.20
CA ILE A 20 -0.55 -6.79 2.86
C ILE A 20 0.83 -6.89 2.21
N ALA A 21 1.87 -6.51 2.94
CA ALA A 21 3.24 -6.55 2.41
C ALA A 21 3.63 -7.98 1.99
N LYS A 22 3.26 -8.95 2.82
CA LYS A 22 3.54 -10.36 2.55
C LYS A 22 2.83 -10.82 1.28
N GLU A 23 1.53 -10.54 1.18
CA GLU A 23 0.74 -11.03 0.05
C GLU A 23 1.10 -10.34 -1.26
N VAL A 24 1.35 -9.04 -1.23
CA VAL A 24 1.78 -8.32 -2.44
C VAL A 24 3.14 -8.84 -2.91
N THR A 25 4.06 -9.08 -2.00
CA THR A 25 5.37 -9.62 -2.32
C THR A 25 5.25 -11.01 -2.93
N GLU A 26 4.39 -11.86 -2.36
CA GLU A 26 4.14 -13.20 -2.90
C GLU A 26 3.57 -13.14 -4.32
N THR A 27 2.67 -12.18 -4.56
CA THR A 27 2.08 -12.00 -5.87
C THR A 27 3.13 -11.62 -6.90
N MET A 28 4.02 -10.69 -6.55
CA MET A 28 5.10 -10.27 -7.45
C MET A 28 6.04 -11.43 -7.78
N GLN A 29 6.30 -12.27 -6.80
CA GLN A 29 7.16 -13.43 -7.01
C GLN A 29 6.48 -14.47 -7.91
N ARG A 30 5.22 -14.76 -7.64
CA ARG A 30 4.47 -15.79 -8.37
C ARG A 30 4.14 -15.38 -9.79
N VAL A 31 3.69 -14.14 -9.98
CA VAL A 31 3.20 -13.68 -11.29
C VAL A 31 4.33 -13.10 -12.13
N ALA A 32 5.17 -12.26 -11.54
CA ALA A 32 6.20 -11.53 -12.28
C ALA A 32 7.59 -12.14 -12.13
N HIS A 33 7.71 -13.20 -11.34
CA HIS A 33 8.98 -13.90 -11.08
C HIS A 33 10.04 -12.96 -10.49
N LYS A 34 9.61 -12.00 -9.66
CA LYS A 34 10.53 -11.07 -9.01
C LYS A 34 10.84 -11.60 -7.61
N PRO A 35 12.12 -11.75 -7.26
CA PRO A 35 12.48 -12.27 -5.94
C PRO A 35 11.98 -11.39 -4.80
N ALA A 36 11.50 -12.02 -3.74
CA ALA A 36 11.04 -11.30 -2.55
C ALA A 36 12.13 -10.41 -1.97
N SER A 37 13.39 -10.83 -2.08
CA SER A 37 14.52 -10.09 -1.53
C SER A 37 14.75 -8.73 -2.20
N TYR A 38 14.18 -8.52 -3.39
CA TYR A 38 14.31 -7.26 -4.13
C TYR A 38 13.03 -6.45 -4.16
N THR A 39 11.95 -6.96 -3.56
CA THR A 39 10.65 -6.32 -3.63
C THR A 39 10.45 -5.41 -2.43
N TYR A 40 10.20 -4.13 -2.71
CA TYR A 40 9.97 -3.13 -1.67
C TYR A 40 8.50 -2.76 -1.65
N VAL A 41 7.95 -2.65 -0.44
CA VAL A 41 6.57 -2.19 -0.24
C VAL A 41 6.59 -1.09 0.80
N THR A 42 5.98 0.03 0.48
CA THR A 42 5.85 1.14 1.42
C THR A 42 4.38 1.48 1.60
N PHE A 43 4.06 2.04 2.75
CA PHE A 43 2.70 2.46 3.10
C PHE A 43 2.70 3.95 3.35
N ASP A 44 1.70 4.62 2.82
CA ASP A 44 1.63 6.07 2.83
C ASP A 44 0.23 6.46 3.27
N GLU A 45 0.06 6.73 4.56
CA GLU A 45 -1.24 7.13 5.09
C GLU A 45 -1.48 8.60 4.83
N VAL A 46 -2.64 8.91 4.24
CA VAL A 46 -3.05 10.27 3.94
C VAL A 46 -4.26 10.58 4.82
N SER A 47 -4.24 11.70 5.50
CA SER A 47 -5.39 12.08 6.33
C SER A 47 -6.58 12.44 5.44
N TYR A 48 -7.78 12.31 6.00
CA TYR A 48 -9.00 12.54 5.25
C TYR A 48 -9.10 13.96 4.70
N GLU A 49 -8.53 14.93 5.41
CA GLU A 49 -8.54 16.32 4.94
C GLU A 49 -7.60 16.55 3.76
N ASP A 50 -6.70 15.60 3.49
CA ASP A 50 -5.73 15.72 2.41
C ASP A 50 -6.09 14.87 1.20
N TRP A 51 -7.32 14.35 1.16
CA TRP A 51 -7.76 13.48 0.08
C TRP A 51 -9.14 13.93 -0.38
N ALA A 52 -9.25 14.25 -1.66
CA ALA A 52 -10.52 14.69 -2.24
C ALA A 52 -10.99 13.68 -3.29
N ILE A 53 -12.31 13.50 -3.36
CA ILE A 53 -12.96 12.75 -4.43
C ILE A 53 -14.11 13.62 -4.95
N ALA A 54 -14.20 13.74 -6.27
CA ALA A 54 -15.22 14.58 -6.92
C ALA A 54 -15.23 16.02 -6.38
N GLY A 55 -14.06 16.53 -6.02
CA GLY A 55 -13.91 17.89 -5.52
C GLY A 55 -14.24 18.09 -4.06
N LYS A 56 -14.53 17.01 -3.32
CA LYS A 56 -14.86 17.09 -1.90
C LYS A 56 -13.84 16.33 -1.08
N LEU A 57 -13.40 16.93 0.02
CA LEU A 57 -12.50 16.27 0.95
C LEU A 57 -13.22 15.13 1.66
N LEU A 58 -12.49 14.08 2.01
CA LEU A 58 -13.10 12.90 2.64
C LEU A 58 -13.66 13.19 4.03
N ASP A 59 -13.23 14.28 4.67
CA ASP A 59 -13.72 14.64 5.99
C ASP A 59 -14.95 15.55 5.95
N GLU A 60 -15.47 15.83 4.79
CA GLU A 60 -16.72 16.62 4.66
C GLU A 60 -17.96 15.77 4.80
#